data_c7c2fe1d2d89c7451c42b3ab6c68b0f7
#
_entry.id   c7c2fe1d2d89c7451c42b3ab6c68b0f7
#
_cell.length_a   1.000
_cell.length_b   1.000
_cell.length_c   1.000
_cell.angle_alpha   90.00
_cell.angle_beta   90.00
_cell.angle_gamma   90.00
#
_symmetry.space_group_name_H-M   'P 1'
#
loop_
_entity.id
_entity.type
_entity.pdbx_description
1 polymer ?
#
loop_
_entity_poly.entity_id
_entity_poly.type
_entity_poly.pdbx_seq_one_letter_code
_entity_poly.pdbx_strand_id
1 'polypeptide(L)'
;WITARTGIRSRYRCEKETLTELCVSAARDALHMAGITPADIGVCIVATVSADTVVPSAACLLQRALGLPEDTPCFDLNAACTGFVYALHTAECLLNASPRKFGLVIGAEALSRVVDWTDRGTCILFGDGAAAAVVECREGWPSIGAVLGSRGDDVLLRLPGLGRGEPNVLSMEGTQVFKFAVETVPACMDATLKKAGLTPADIDFFVFHQANARIIDLAVRKYRIPPEKYYKNIDRY
;
A
#
# COMPACT_ATOMS: atom_id res chain seq x y z
N TRP A 1 -6.45 -25.84 5.74
CA TRP A 1 -7.63 -24.99 5.74
C TRP A 1 -7.27 -23.56 5.31
N ILE A 2 -6.29 -22.89 5.95
CA ILE A 2 -5.88 -21.51 5.64
C ILE A 2 -5.44 -21.41 4.17
N THR A 3 -4.48 -22.20 3.75
CA THR A 3 -3.93 -22.16 2.39
C THR A 3 -4.99 -22.43 1.32
N ALA A 4 -5.89 -23.38 1.56
CA ALA A 4 -6.96 -23.71 0.61
C ALA A 4 -8.00 -22.57 0.44
N ARG A 5 -8.15 -21.69 1.44
CA ARG A 5 -9.14 -20.60 1.41
C ARG A 5 -8.56 -19.25 1.04
N THR A 6 -7.31 -19.00 1.36
CA THR A 6 -6.67 -17.69 1.19
C THR A 6 -5.50 -17.69 0.24
N GLY A 7 -4.82 -18.82 0.07
CA GLY A 7 -3.54 -18.95 -0.60
C GLY A 7 -2.35 -18.77 0.37
N ILE A 8 -2.56 -18.29 1.60
CA ILE A 8 -1.50 -17.93 2.55
C ILE A 8 -0.83 -19.18 3.14
N ARG A 9 0.50 -19.18 3.19
CA ARG A 9 1.33 -20.20 3.86
C ARG A 9 2.08 -19.62 5.05
N SER A 10 2.61 -18.39 4.91
CA SER A 10 3.38 -17.70 5.95
C SER A 10 3.10 -16.21 5.96
N ARG A 11 3.45 -15.58 7.08
CA ARG A 11 3.48 -14.13 7.26
C ARG A 11 4.73 -13.76 8.04
N TYR A 12 5.37 -12.66 7.62
CA TYR A 12 6.45 -12.07 8.39
C TYR A 12 5.89 -11.26 9.54
N ARG A 13 6.62 -11.28 10.65
CA ARG A 13 6.30 -10.54 11.85
C ARG A 13 7.56 -9.91 12.42
N CYS A 14 7.51 -8.62 12.70
CA CYS A 14 8.56 -7.91 13.42
C CYS A 14 8.57 -8.34 14.89
N GLU A 15 9.73 -8.70 15.41
CA GLU A 15 9.93 -9.00 16.83
C GLU A 15 10.41 -7.77 17.60
N LYS A 16 11.39 -7.06 17.05
CA LYS A 16 12.04 -5.91 17.68
C LYS A 16 12.07 -4.67 16.78
N GLU A 17 12.03 -4.88 15.47
CA GLU A 17 12.09 -3.81 14.47
C GLU A 17 10.88 -2.90 14.58
N THR A 18 11.11 -1.60 14.54
CA THR A 18 10.07 -0.58 14.42
C THR A 18 9.58 -0.48 12.98
N LEU A 19 8.37 0.06 12.78
CA LEU A 19 7.88 0.37 11.43
C LEU A 19 8.83 1.34 10.72
N THR A 20 9.35 2.32 11.45
CA THR A 20 10.30 3.30 10.94
C THR A 20 11.58 2.62 10.40
N GLU A 21 12.12 1.62 11.11
CA GLU A 21 13.30 0.88 10.65
C GLU A 21 13.01 0.10 9.37
N LEU A 22 11.83 -0.52 9.24
CA LEU A 22 11.41 -1.16 7.99
C LEU A 22 11.32 -0.15 6.84
N CYS A 23 10.73 1.04 7.09
CA CYS A 23 10.67 2.11 6.11
C CYS A 23 12.05 2.57 5.67
N VAL A 24 13.00 2.73 6.60
CA VAL A 24 14.39 3.14 6.31
C VAL A 24 15.08 2.11 5.41
N SER A 25 14.93 0.83 5.71
CA SER A 25 15.51 -0.24 4.89
C SER A 25 14.95 -0.21 3.46
N ALA A 26 13.62 -0.23 3.32
CA ALA A 26 12.96 -0.20 2.02
C ALA A 26 13.31 1.08 1.21
N ALA A 27 13.37 2.22 1.89
CA ALA A 27 13.70 3.50 1.25
C ALA A 27 15.15 3.55 0.74
N ARG A 28 16.10 3.01 1.51
CA ARG A 28 17.51 2.91 1.07
C ARG A 28 17.66 2.04 -0.17
N ASP A 29 16.96 0.91 -0.20
CA ASP A 29 16.98 0.01 -1.37
C ASP A 29 16.38 0.72 -2.59
N ALA A 30 15.26 1.42 -2.44
CA ALA A 30 14.62 2.16 -3.53
C ALA A 30 15.51 3.31 -4.07
N LEU A 31 16.15 4.10 -3.18
CA LEU A 31 17.09 5.15 -3.56
C LEU A 31 18.30 4.57 -4.31
N HIS A 32 18.88 3.49 -3.80
CA HIS A 32 19.99 2.80 -4.44
C HIS A 32 19.62 2.28 -5.84
N MET A 33 18.45 1.61 -5.97
CA MET A 33 17.96 1.13 -7.27
C MET A 33 17.70 2.27 -8.26
N ALA A 34 17.22 3.42 -7.78
CA ALA A 34 16.99 4.60 -8.62
C ALA A 34 18.28 5.37 -8.97
N GLY A 35 19.39 5.10 -8.30
CA GLY A 35 20.66 5.79 -8.49
C GLY A 35 20.64 7.26 -8.07
N ILE A 36 19.81 7.61 -7.08
CA ILE A 36 19.65 8.98 -6.58
C ILE A 36 19.98 9.07 -5.08
N THR A 37 20.14 10.29 -4.60
CA THR A 37 20.47 10.58 -3.20
C THR A 37 19.26 11.13 -2.44
N PRO A 38 19.27 11.12 -1.10
CA PRO A 38 18.24 11.77 -0.30
C PRO A 38 18.02 13.25 -0.64
N ALA A 39 19.06 13.97 -1.07
CA ALA A 39 18.97 15.39 -1.44
C ALA A 39 18.08 15.66 -2.66
N ASP A 40 17.84 14.65 -3.50
CA ASP A 40 17.04 14.76 -4.71
C ASP A 40 15.54 14.65 -4.47
N ILE A 41 15.13 14.24 -3.24
CA ILE A 41 13.74 13.97 -2.90
C ILE A 41 12.97 15.25 -2.63
N GLY A 42 11.89 15.46 -3.39
CA GLY A 42 10.99 16.61 -3.29
C GLY A 42 9.71 16.35 -2.48
N VAL A 43 9.37 15.09 -2.19
CA VAL A 43 8.26 14.68 -1.33
C VAL A 43 8.50 13.29 -0.78
N CYS A 44 8.12 13.05 0.49
CA CYS A 44 8.17 11.74 1.13
C CYS A 44 6.82 11.41 1.76
N ILE A 45 6.19 10.32 1.33
CA ILE A 45 4.87 9.88 1.83
C ILE A 45 4.98 8.44 2.32
N VAL A 46 4.55 8.19 3.54
CA VAL A 46 4.40 6.84 4.09
C VAL A 46 2.92 6.50 4.17
N ALA A 47 2.49 5.52 3.39
CA ALA A 47 1.14 4.96 3.48
C ALA A 47 1.13 3.89 4.58
N THR A 48 0.45 4.17 5.68
CA THR A 48 0.38 3.29 6.86
C THR A 48 -0.84 3.55 7.72
N VAL A 49 -1.30 2.52 8.45
CA VAL A 49 -2.30 2.59 9.53
C VAL A 49 -1.72 2.14 10.87
N SER A 50 -0.46 1.71 10.91
CA SER A 50 0.21 1.11 12.07
C SER A 50 1.54 1.79 12.42
N ALA A 51 1.62 3.11 12.23
CA ALA A 51 2.81 3.89 12.56
C ALA A 51 3.22 3.71 14.03
N ASP A 52 4.53 3.77 14.31
CA ASP A 52 5.07 3.64 15.67
C ASP A 52 4.60 4.78 16.58
N THR A 53 4.37 5.97 16.02
CA THR A 53 3.88 7.16 16.70
C THR A 53 2.84 7.89 15.86
N VAL A 54 1.91 8.57 16.52
CA VAL A 54 0.96 9.47 15.81
C VAL A 54 1.66 10.79 15.45
N VAL A 55 2.51 11.28 16.35
CA VAL A 55 3.32 12.49 16.17
C VAL A 55 4.69 12.25 16.82
N PRO A 56 5.79 12.45 16.09
CA PRO A 56 5.88 12.80 14.68
C PRO A 56 5.39 11.65 13.78
N SER A 57 5.03 11.95 12.52
CA SER A 57 4.66 10.95 11.53
C SER A 57 5.85 10.03 11.19
N ALA A 58 5.58 8.81 10.70
CA ALA A 58 6.61 7.89 10.25
C ALA A 58 7.47 8.52 9.14
N ALA A 59 6.86 9.28 8.22
CA ALA A 59 7.57 10.01 7.17
C ALA A 59 8.54 11.06 7.72
N CYS A 60 8.21 11.77 8.82
CA CYS A 60 9.13 12.72 9.47
C CYS A 60 10.28 12.00 10.17
N LEU A 61 10.03 10.84 10.78
CA LEU A 61 11.10 10.03 11.38
C LEU A 61 12.03 9.49 10.28
N LEU A 62 11.48 9.08 9.16
CA LEU A 62 12.21 8.63 7.99
C LEU A 62 13.06 9.76 7.37
N GLN A 63 12.51 10.99 7.27
CA GLN A 63 13.25 12.18 6.83
C GLN A 63 14.54 12.33 7.62
N ARG A 64 14.43 12.32 8.95
CA ARG A 64 15.60 12.44 9.84
C ARG A 64 16.59 11.29 9.63
N ALA A 65 16.11 10.06 9.54
CA ALA A 65 16.95 8.87 9.44
C ALA A 65 17.70 8.75 8.11
N LEU A 66 17.15 9.30 7.03
CA LEU A 66 17.75 9.33 5.70
C LEU A 66 18.52 10.63 5.42
N GLY A 67 18.31 11.70 6.20
CA GLY A 67 18.86 13.01 5.92
C GLY A 67 18.22 13.70 4.72
N LEU A 68 16.88 13.53 4.54
CA LEU A 68 16.17 14.29 3.50
C LEU A 68 16.21 15.80 3.87
N PRO A 69 16.21 16.70 2.86
CA PRO A 69 16.18 18.15 3.09
C PRO A 69 14.99 18.57 3.98
N GLU A 70 15.20 19.59 4.82
CA GLU A 70 14.16 20.09 5.73
C GLU A 70 12.94 20.69 5.00
N ASP A 71 13.14 21.18 3.80
CA ASP A 71 12.10 21.71 2.91
C ASP A 71 11.38 20.61 2.10
N THR A 72 11.65 19.33 2.38
CA THR A 72 10.91 18.21 1.79
C THR A 72 9.62 17.97 2.58
N PRO A 73 8.42 18.14 1.99
CA PRO A 73 7.17 17.73 2.62
C PRO A 73 7.18 16.25 2.96
N CYS A 74 6.98 15.92 4.25
CA CYS A 74 6.97 14.56 4.78
C CYS A 74 5.72 14.34 5.62
N PHE A 75 4.90 13.36 5.27
CA PHE A 75 3.66 13.05 6.01
C PHE A 75 3.20 11.61 5.78
N ASP A 76 2.41 11.11 6.72
CA ASP A 76 1.76 9.81 6.59
C ASP A 76 0.40 9.96 5.93
N LEU A 77 0.01 8.95 5.14
CA LEU A 77 -1.27 8.87 4.46
C LEU A 77 -1.99 7.60 4.89
N ASN A 78 -3.20 7.76 5.42
CA ASN A 78 -4.07 6.65 5.75
C ASN A 78 -5.20 6.53 4.72
N ALA A 79 -5.10 5.53 3.87
CA ALA A 79 -6.18 5.05 3.00
C ALA A 79 -6.20 3.51 2.99
N ALA A 80 -5.83 2.91 4.11
CA ALA A 80 -5.78 1.46 4.33
C ALA A 80 -5.12 0.72 3.14
N CYS A 81 -5.73 -0.37 2.66
CA CYS A 81 -5.20 -1.20 1.57
C CYS A 81 -4.94 -0.45 0.25
N THR A 82 -5.57 0.71 0.04
CA THR A 82 -5.34 1.55 -1.15
C THR A 82 -4.31 2.65 -0.91
N GLY A 83 -3.73 2.73 0.30
CA GLY A 83 -2.83 3.79 0.73
C GLY A 83 -1.67 4.04 -0.24
N PHE A 84 -1.02 2.98 -0.71
CA PHE A 84 0.11 3.11 -1.65
C PHE A 84 -0.32 3.75 -2.99
N VAL A 85 -1.49 3.38 -3.54
CA VAL A 85 -2.00 3.97 -4.79
C VAL A 85 -2.35 5.45 -4.60
N TYR A 86 -2.98 5.79 -3.46
CA TYR A 86 -3.26 7.18 -3.11
C TYR A 86 -1.96 7.97 -2.92
N ALA A 87 -0.96 7.40 -2.25
CA ALA A 87 0.33 8.04 -2.02
C ALA A 87 1.08 8.30 -3.33
N LEU A 88 1.07 7.34 -4.28
CA LEU A 88 1.66 7.53 -5.61
C LEU A 88 1.04 8.72 -6.34
N HIS A 89 -0.29 8.78 -6.41
CA HIS A 89 -0.99 9.88 -7.08
C HIS A 89 -0.81 11.23 -6.35
N THR A 90 -0.79 11.21 -5.02
CA THR A 90 -0.54 12.42 -4.22
C THR A 90 0.90 12.92 -4.43
N ALA A 91 1.87 12.01 -4.48
CA ALA A 91 3.27 12.38 -4.76
C ALA A 91 3.41 13.03 -6.14
N GLU A 92 2.77 12.47 -7.18
CA GLU A 92 2.73 13.07 -8.52
C GLU A 92 2.18 14.51 -8.48
N CYS A 93 1.04 14.71 -7.81
CA CYS A 93 0.42 16.03 -7.69
C CYS A 93 1.34 17.06 -7.00
N LEU A 94 2.03 16.64 -5.93
CA LEU A 94 2.95 17.52 -5.20
C LEU A 94 4.24 17.79 -5.97
N LEU A 95 4.76 16.81 -6.68
CA LEU A 95 5.98 16.95 -7.49
C LEU A 95 5.79 17.92 -8.65
N ASN A 96 4.60 18.04 -9.21
CA ASN A 96 4.29 19.01 -10.25
C ASN A 96 4.51 20.48 -9.80
N ALA A 97 4.47 20.74 -8.49
CA ALA A 97 4.74 22.03 -7.89
C ALA A 97 6.11 22.12 -7.19
N SER A 98 6.87 21.04 -7.17
CA SER A 98 8.17 20.94 -6.48
C SER A 98 9.32 21.32 -7.39
N PRO A 99 10.38 21.99 -6.89
CA PRO A 99 11.63 22.18 -7.64
C PRO A 99 12.42 20.89 -7.82
N ARG A 100 12.22 19.89 -6.95
CA ARG A 100 12.83 18.55 -7.07
C ARG A 100 11.85 17.59 -7.72
N LYS A 101 12.37 16.71 -8.56
CA LYS A 101 11.55 15.87 -9.45
C LYS A 101 11.25 14.48 -8.90
N PHE A 102 11.92 14.07 -7.81
CA PHE A 102 11.77 12.73 -7.27
C PHE A 102 10.93 12.72 -6.02
N GLY A 103 10.02 11.76 -5.93
CA GLY A 103 9.23 11.46 -4.74
C GLY A 103 9.59 10.09 -4.19
N LEU A 104 9.59 9.97 -2.86
CA LEU A 104 9.77 8.73 -2.15
C LEU A 104 8.41 8.31 -1.56
N VAL A 105 7.87 7.19 -2.05
CA VAL A 105 6.57 6.65 -1.63
C VAL A 105 6.78 5.30 -0.99
N ILE A 106 6.34 5.15 0.25
CA ILE A 106 6.50 3.93 1.04
C ILE A 106 5.13 3.40 1.43
N GLY A 107 4.91 2.10 1.26
CA GLY A 107 3.83 1.35 1.91
C GLY A 107 4.44 0.52 3.01
N ALA A 108 3.99 0.71 4.25
CA ALA A 108 4.55 0.02 5.40
C ALA A 108 3.48 -0.30 6.44
N GLU A 109 3.51 -1.52 6.96
CA GLU A 109 2.60 -1.96 8.00
C GLU A 109 3.29 -2.87 9.02
N ALA A 110 2.89 -2.75 10.28
CA ALA A 110 3.21 -3.65 11.38
C ALA A 110 1.90 -4.17 12.02
N LEU A 111 1.05 -4.79 11.19
CA LEU A 111 -0.31 -5.21 11.58
C LEU A 111 -0.31 -6.34 12.59
N SER A 112 0.79 -7.09 12.71
CA SER A 112 0.93 -8.12 13.75
C SER A 112 0.75 -7.57 15.17
N ARG A 113 0.92 -6.26 15.38
CA ARG A 113 0.79 -5.57 16.66
C ARG A 113 -0.65 -5.23 17.03
N VAL A 114 -1.54 -5.24 16.06
CA VAL A 114 -2.93 -4.79 16.21
C VAL A 114 -3.95 -5.87 15.84
N VAL A 115 -3.51 -7.12 15.61
CA VAL A 115 -4.41 -8.27 15.45
C VAL A 115 -4.65 -8.99 16.78
N ASP A 116 -5.84 -9.51 16.97
CA ASP A 116 -6.12 -10.46 18.04
C ASP A 116 -5.64 -11.85 17.61
N TRP A 117 -4.60 -12.35 18.26
CA TRP A 117 -4.01 -13.67 17.95
C TRP A 117 -4.94 -14.85 18.27
N THR A 118 -6.04 -14.61 18.98
CA THR A 118 -7.08 -15.61 19.25
C THR A 118 -8.18 -15.60 18.18
N ASP A 119 -8.31 -14.50 17.42
CA ASP A 119 -9.27 -14.41 16.31
C ASP A 119 -8.66 -14.96 15.01
N ARG A 120 -9.02 -16.17 14.63
CA ARG A 120 -8.60 -16.81 13.38
C ARG A 120 -9.16 -16.15 12.12
N GLY A 121 -10.12 -15.25 12.24
CA GLY A 121 -10.67 -14.48 11.13
C GLY A 121 -9.72 -13.42 10.63
N THR A 122 -8.86 -12.90 11.49
CA THR A 122 -7.94 -11.78 11.21
C THR A 122 -6.46 -12.18 11.33
N CYS A 123 -6.03 -12.83 12.39
CA CYS A 123 -4.60 -13.07 12.69
C CYS A 123 -3.86 -13.88 11.61
N ILE A 124 -4.58 -14.69 10.83
CA ILE A 124 -3.99 -15.49 9.74
C ILE A 124 -3.75 -14.70 8.45
N LEU A 125 -4.29 -13.48 8.33
CA LEU A 125 -4.29 -12.71 7.09
C LEU A 125 -3.16 -11.68 7.02
N PHE A 126 -2.88 -11.03 8.14
CA PHE A 126 -2.02 -9.87 8.22
C PHE A 126 -0.60 -10.23 8.66
N GLY A 127 0.37 -9.50 8.16
CA GLY A 127 1.77 -9.56 8.52
C GLY A 127 2.38 -8.18 8.53
N ASP A 128 3.70 -8.12 8.67
CA ASP A 128 4.47 -6.90 8.75
C ASP A 128 5.42 -6.81 7.56
N GLY A 129 5.64 -5.59 7.09
CA GLY A 129 6.57 -5.34 5.99
C GLY A 129 6.54 -3.90 5.52
N ALA A 130 7.55 -3.53 4.76
CA ALA A 130 7.63 -2.25 4.06
C ALA A 130 8.19 -2.45 2.65
N ALA A 131 7.69 -1.64 1.73
CA ALA A 131 8.24 -1.50 0.39
C ALA A 131 8.22 -0.03 -0.02
N ALA A 132 9.18 0.39 -0.82
CA ALA A 132 9.30 1.76 -1.27
C ALA A 132 9.47 1.84 -2.78
N ALA A 133 9.01 2.95 -3.35
CA ALA A 133 9.25 3.32 -4.73
C ALA A 133 9.75 4.76 -4.81
N VAL A 134 10.74 4.99 -5.67
CA VAL A 134 11.08 6.33 -6.15
C VAL A 134 10.24 6.60 -7.38
N VAL A 135 9.52 7.71 -7.36
CA VAL A 135 8.76 8.21 -8.51
C VAL A 135 9.42 9.46 -9.06
N GLU A 136 9.44 9.60 -10.36
CA GLU A 136 10.00 10.75 -11.03
C GLU A 136 8.92 11.50 -11.82
N CYS A 137 8.81 12.82 -11.64
CA CYS A 137 7.97 13.68 -12.45
C CYS A 137 8.83 14.28 -13.58
N ARG A 138 8.52 13.93 -14.82
CA ARG A 138 9.22 14.42 -16.02
C ARG A 138 8.30 15.27 -16.86
N GLU A 139 8.80 16.42 -17.30
CA GLU A 139 8.09 17.27 -18.24
C GLU A 139 7.79 16.53 -19.55
N GLY A 140 6.56 16.66 -20.04
CA GLY A 140 6.10 16.00 -21.27
C GLY A 140 5.73 14.52 -21.13
N TRP A 141 5.86 13.93 -19.94
CA TRP A 141 5.37 12.57 -19.70
C TRP A 141 3.90 12.58 -19.27
N PRO A 142 3.14 11.55 -19.63
CA PRO A 142 1.74 11.47 -19.20
C PRO A 142 1.64 11.27 -17.69
N SER A 143 0.63 11.88 -17.09
CA SER A 143 0.27 11.66 -15.68
C SER A 143 -0.11 10.21 -15.41
N ILE A 144 0.09 9.76 -14.17
CA ILE A 144 -0.39 8.46 -13.71
C ILE A 144 -1.91 8.42 -13.84
N GLY A 145 -2.42 7.53 -14.68
CA GLY A 145 -3.85 7.31 -14.82
C GLY A 145 -4.42 6.67 -13.55
N ALA A 146 -4.99 7.46 -12.65
CA ALA A 146 -5.55 6.98 -11.40
C ALA A 146 -7.07 7.17 -11.33
N VAL A 147 -7.77 6.17 -10.81
CA VAL A 147 -9.17 6.26 -10.36
C VAL A 147 -9.18 5.96 -8.88
N LEU A 148 -9.55 6.94 -8.08
CA LEU A 148 -9.61 6.87 -6.62
C LEU A 148 -11.05 6.96 -6.17
N GLY A 149 -11.38 6.27 -5.06
CA GLY A 149 -12.71 6.29 -4.46
C GLY A 149 -12.71 5.67 -3.08
N SER A 150 -13.75 5.92 -2.31
CA SER A 150 -13.92 5.40 -0.95
C SER A 150 -15.37 5.01 -0.71
N ARG A 151 -15.55 3.96 0.10
CA ARG A 151 -16.84 3.63 0.69
C ARG A 151 -16.67 3.64 2.22
N GLY A 152 -17.27 4.62 2.89
CA GLY A 152 -17.21 4.74 4.34
C GLY A 152 -18.03 3.62 5.00
N ASP A 153 -17.36 2.87 5.88
CA ASP A 153 -17.96 1.81 6.71
C ASP A 153 -17.08 1.59 7.93
N ASP A 154 -17.66 1.53 9.10
CA ASP A 154 -16.96 1.33 10.38
C ASP A 154 -17.28 -0.03 11.04
N VAL A 155 -17.97 -0.90 10.33
CA VAL A 155 -18.37 -2.24 10.79
C VAL A 155 -17.59 -3.34 10.10
N LEU A 156 -17.41 -3.25 8.77
CA LEU A 156 -16.88 -4.36 7.99
C LEU A 156 -15.36 -4.57 8.17
N LEU A 157 -14.60 -3.50 8.33
CA LEU A 157 -13.16 -3.53 8.61
C LEU A 157 -12.79 -2.31 9.42
N ARG A 158 -12.32 -2.52 10.65
CA ARG A 158 -12.08 -1.45 11.59
C ARG A 158 -10.82 -1.69 12.41
N LEU A 159 -10.02 -0.64 12.55
CA LEU A 159 -8.97 -0.52 13.54
C LEU A 159 -9.25 0.74 14.38
N PRO A 160 -9.58 0.60 15.68
CA PRO A 160 -9.85 1.76 16.53
C PRO A 160 -8.63 2.69 16.64
N GLY A 161 -8.89 3.98 16.70
CA GLY A 161 -7.87 5.00 16.98
C GLY A 161 -7.84 5.42 18.46
N LEU A 162 -7.07 6.47 18.79
CA LEU A 162 -6.79 6.91 20.16
C LEU A 162 -8.01 7.48 20.93
N GLY A 163 -9.13 7.73 20.30
CA GLY A 163 -10.16 8.61 20.86
C GLY A 163 -11.25 7.95 21.71
N ARG A 164 -11.39 6.62 21.71
CA ARG A 164 -12.57 5.95 22.28
C ARG A 164 -12.34 5.04 23.48
N GLY A 165 -11.09 4.87 23.93
CA GLY A 165 -10.75 3.96 25.04
C GLY A 165 -11.00 2.48 24.72
N GLU A 166 -11.24 2.14 23.46
CA GLU A 166 -11.38 0.78 22.98
C GLU A 166 -10.00 0.13 22.77
N PRO A 167 -9.90 -1.20 22.90
CA PRO A 167 -8.68 -1.89 22.52
C PRO A 167 -8.29 -1.59 21.06
N ASN A 168 -7.02 -1.28 20.81
CA ASN A 168 -6.51 -1.02 19.48
C ASN A 168 -6.30 -2.35 18.71
N VAL A 169 -7.40 -3.03 18.42
CA VAL A 169 -7.43 -4.35 17.79
C VAL A 169 -8.26 -4.28 16.52
N LEU A 170 -7.69 -4.81 15.46
CA LEU A 170 -8.33 -4.89 14.15
C LEU A 170 -9.47 -5.92 14.16
N SER A 171 -10.64 -5.51 13.70
CA SER A 171 -11.81 -6.37 13.51
C SER A 171 -12.24 -6.38 12.03
N MET A 172 -12.73 -7.54 11.54
CA MET A 172 -13.13 -7.68 10.15
C MET A 172 -14.25 -8.69 9.95
N GLU A 173 -15.28 -8.28 9.21
CA GLU A 173 -16.31 -9.14 8.65
C GLU A 173 -15.87 -9.74 7.30
N GLY A 174 -14.99 -10.74 7.34
CA GLY A 174 -14.24 -11.24 6.18
C GLY A 174 -15.10 -11.63 4.97
N THR A 175 -16.33 -12.17 5.20
CA THR A 175 -17.25 -12.53 4.12
C THR A 175 -17.75 -11.31 3.37
N GLN A 176 -18.08 -10.23 4.08
CA GLN A 176 -18.59 -9.01 3.49
C GLN A 176 -17.47 -8.24 2.80
N VAL A 177 -16.27 -8.20 3.40
CA VAL A 177 -15.08 -7.61 2.78
C VAL A 177 -14.72 -8.34 1.48
N PHE A 178 -14.81 -9.67 1.46
CA PHE A 178 -14.59 -10.46 0.24
C PHE A 178 -15.61 -10.12 -0.85
N LYS A 179 -16.91 -10.02 -0.50
CA LYS A 179 -17.96 -9.63 -1.43
C LYS A 179 -17.70 -8.25 -2.02
N PHE A 180 -17.40 -7.28 -1.16
CA PHE A 180 -17.02 -5.93 -1.59
C PHE A 180 -15.84 -5.95 -2.58
N ALA A 181 -14.77 -6.69 -2.29
CA ALA A 181 -13.60 -6.77 -3.16
C ALA A 181 -13.90 -7.37 -4.53
N VAL A 182 -14.71 -8.44 -4.58
CA VAL A 182 -15.10 -9.11 -5.83
C VAL A 182 -15.93 -8.19 -6.74
N GLU A 183 -16.74 -7.30 -6.16
CA GLU A 183 -17.52 -6.32 -6.90
C GLU A 183 -16.66 -5.11 -7.32
N THR A 184 -15.81 -4.63 -6.42
CA THR A 184 -15.08 -3.35 -6.58
C THR A 184 -13.86 -3.49 -7.48
N VAL A 185 -13.08 -4.57 -7.38
CA VAL A 185 -11.86 -4.73 -8.18
C VAL A 185 -12.15 -4.65 -9.69
N PRO A 186 -13.14 -5.39 -10.25
CA PRO A 186 -13.48 -5.23 -11.65
C PRO A 186 -13.97 -3.83 -12.01
N ALA A 187 -14.79 -3.20 -11.17
CA ALA A 187 -15.31 -1.86 -11.42
C ALA A 187 -14.19 -0.82 -11.48
N CYS A 188 -13.21 -0.91 -10.58
CA CYS A 188 -12.01 -0.05 -10.60
C CYS A 188 -11.16 -0.30 -11.85
N MET A 189 -10.96 -1.56 -12.24
CA MET A 189 -10.21 -1.90 -13.47
C MET A 189 -10.90 -1.30 -14.70
N ASP A 190 -12.20 -1.52 -14.85
CA ASP A 190 -12.97 -0.98 -15.98
C ASP A 190 -12.90 0.55 -16.04
N ALA A 191 -13.05 1.23 -14.89
CA ALA A 191 -12.98 2.68 -14.81
C ALA A 191 -11.57 3.22 -15.14
N THR A 192 -10.51 2.57 -14.65
CA THR A 192 -9.12 2.98 -14.88
C THR A 192 -8.74 2.78 -16.35
N LEU A 193 -9.05 1.64 -16.92
CA LEU A 193 -8.80 1.35 -18.34
C LEU A 193 -9.54 2.34 -19.23
N LYS A 194 -10.83 2.59 -18.94
CA LYS A 194 -11.62 3.60 -19.68
C LYS A 194 -11.00 4.98 -19.60
N LYS A 195 -10.56 5.42 -18.41
CA LYS A 195 -9.92 6.72 -18.23
C LYS A 195 -8.61 6.85 -19.00
N ALA A 196 -7.85 5.76 -19.07
CA ALA A 196 -6.59 5.69 -19.80
C ALA A 196 -6.77 5.51 -21.33
N GLY A 197 -7.99 5.19 -21.80
CA GLY A 197 -8.23 4.84 -23.21
C GLY A 197 -7.61 3.51 -23.61
N LEU A 198 -7.43 2.59 -22.66
CA LEU A 198 -6.77 1.31 -22.84
C LEU A 198 -7.74 0.14 -22.65
N THR A 199 -7.34 -1.02 -23.18
CA THR A 199 -7.98 -2.30 -22.95
C THR A 199 -7.08 -3.20 -22.09
N PRO A 200 -7.59 -4.31 -21.52
CA PRO A 200 -6.74 -5.26 -20.79
C PRO A 200 -5.57 -5.83 -21.62
N ALA A 201 -5.70 -5.89 -22.94
CA ALA A 201 -4.67 -6.39 -23.84
C ALA A 201 -3.46 -5.45 -23.93
N ASP A 202 -3.69 -4.15 -23.77
CA ASP A 202 -2.67 -3.11 -23.84
C ASP A 202 -1.81 -3.04 -22.57
N ILE A 203 -2.19 -3.77 -21.52
CA ILE A 203 -1.46 -3.77 -20.23
C ILE A 203 -0.34 -4.81 -20.28
N ASP A 204 0.87 -4.38 -19.99
CA ASP A 204 2.04 -5.27 -19.92
C ASP A 204 2.04 -6.11 -18.65
N PHE A 205 1.66 -5.53 -17.50
CA PHE A 205 1.67 -6.24 -16.23
C PHE A 205 0.64 -5.70 -15.23
N PHE A 206 -0.02 -6.61 -14.49
CA PHE A 206 -1.02 -6.31 -13.48
C PHE A 206 -0.47 -6.61 -12.08
N VAL A 207 -0.46 -5.59 -11.21
CA VAL A 207 -0.07 -5.72 -9.81
C VAL A 207 -1.33 -5.61 -8.94
N PHE A 208 -1.82 -6.74 -8.47
CA PHE A 208 -3.01 -6.80 -7.62
C PHE A 208 -2.65 -6.66 -6.14
N HIS A 209 -3.55 -6.05 -5.37
CA HIS A 209 -3.50 -6.17 -3.92
C HIS A 209 -3.62 -7.64 -3.50
N GLN A 210 -2.70 -8.11 -2.66
CA GLN A 210 -2.55 -9.52 -2.28
C GLN A 210 -3.38 -9.86 -1.02
N ALA A 211 -4.69 -9.55 -1.03
CA ALA A 211 -5.56 -9.83 0.11
C ALA A 211 -6.02 -11.29 0.19
N ASN A 212 -6.32 -11.88 -0.96
CA ASN A 212 -6.80 -13.26 -1.07
C ASN A 212 -6.61 -13.77 -2.50
N ALA A 213 -5.98 -14.94 -2.66
CA ALA A 213 -5.74 -15.54 -3.97
C ALA A 213 -7.01 -15.67 -4.82
N ARG A 214 -8.15 -15.95 -4.19
CA ARG A 214 -9.44 -16.12 -4.89
C ARG A 214 -9.96 -14.82 -5.50
N ILE A 215 -9.66 -13.65 -4.91
CA ILE A 215 -10.02 -12.35 -5.49
C ILE A 215 -9.22 -12.12 -6.76
N ILE A 216 -7.91 -12.39 -6.71
CA ILE A 216 -7.03 -12.29 -7.88
C ILE A 216 -7.49 -13.24 -8.98
N ASP A 217 -7.79 -14.51 -8.63
CA ASP A 217 -8.25 -15.52 -9.59
C ASP A 217 -9.57 -15.13 -10.28
N LEU A 218 -10.46 -14.44 -9.59
CA LEU A 218 -11.69 -13.91 -10.18
C LEU A 218 -11.40 -12.79 -11.18
N ALA A 219 -10.52 -11.86 -10.83
CA ALA A 219 -10.13 -10.75 -11.71
C ALA A 219 -9.42 -11.28 -12.97
N VAL A 220 -8.40 -12.12 -12.83
CA VAL A 220 -7.63 -12.64 -13.98
C VAL A 220 -8.51 -13.47 -14.92
N ARG A 221 -9.46 -14.24 -14.39
CA ARG A 221 -10.43 -14.99 -15.23
C ARG A 221 -11.38 -14.07 -15.97
N LYS A 222 -11.93 -13.05 -15.31
CA LYS A 222 -12.85 -12.08 -15.92
C LYS A 222 -12.21 -11.38 -17.13
N TYR A 223 -10.96 -10.92 -16.96
CA TYR A 223 -10.25 -10.16 -17.99
C TYR A 223 -9.36 -11.02 -18.88
N ARG A 224 -9.35 -12.36 -18.69
CA ARG A 224 -8.52 -13.33 -19.44
C ARG A 224 -7.04 -12.94 -19.43
N ILE A 225 -6.54 -12.48 -18.25
CA ILE A 225 -5.16 -12.06 -18.07
C ILE A 225 -4.27 -13.31 -18.08
N PRO A 226 -3.26 -13.40 -18.96
CA PRO A 226 -2.39 -14.56 -19.04
C PRO A 226 -1.43 -14.60 -17.84
N PRO A 227 -0.97 -15.81 -17.43
CA PRO A 227 -0.17 -15.99 -16.21
C PRO A 227 1.12 -15.17 -16.16
N GLU A 228 1.73 -14.87 -17.29
CA GLU A 228 2.96 -14.10 -17.40
C GLU A 228 2.77 -12.59 -17.19
N LYS A 229 1.52 -12.09 -17.21
CA LYS A 229 1.18 -10.69 -17.02
C LYS A 229 0.76 -10.33 -15.58
N TYR A 230 0.85 -11.25 -14.62
CA TYR A 230 0.60 -10.97 -13.20
C TYR A 230 1.37 -11.94 -12.32
N TYR A 231 1.47 -11.62 -11.03
CA TYR A 231 1.98 -12.58 -10.04
C TYR A 231 1.06 -12.69 -8.83
N LYS A 232 1.24 -13.79 -8.10
CA LYS A 232 0.67 -13.99 -6.76
C LYS A 232 1.81 -14.36 -5.82
N ASN A 233 2.01 -13.56 -4.79
CA ASN A 233 3.02 -13.79 -3.76
C ASN A 233 2.41 -13.89 -2.35
N ILE A 234 1.08 -13.91 -2.26
CA ILE A 234 0.31 -13.99 -1.02
C ILE A 234 0.63 -15.23 -0.18
N ASP A 235 1.22 -16.26 -0.78
CA ASP A 235 1.66 -17.46 -0.07
C ASP A 235 2.83 -17.20 0.87
N ARG A 236 3.64 -16.16 0.60
CA ARG A 236 4.90 -15.87 1.27
C ARG A 236 4.93 -14.56 2.05
N TYR A 237 4.12 -13.57 1.62
CA TYR A 237 4.12 -12.20 2.18
C TYR A 237 2.75 -11.79 2.65
#